data_9a9b332314ae0e5e54a94bcad35aeec3
#
_entry.id   9a9b332314ae0e5e54a94bcad35aeec3
#
_cell.length_a   1.000
_cell.length_b   1.000
_cell.length_c   1.000
_cell.angle_alpha   90.00
_cell.angle_beta   90.00
_cell.angle_gamma   90.00
#
_symmetry.space_group_name_H-M   'P 1'
#
loop_
_entity.id
_entity.type
_entity.pdbx_description
1 polymer ?
#
loop_
_entity_poly.entity_id
_entity_poly.type
_entity_poly.pdbx_seq_one_letter_code
_entity_poly.pdbx_strand_id
1 'polypeptide(L)'
;MNDILSKILINKANELKKLDKNIFPIKRQNHYDFFQALKSDKISIIAEVKFKSPSEGLIYKNIDPLKIALEYQNAGADAISIISDSKFFNGDVKYIQEIR
;
A
#
# COMPACT_ATOMS: atom_id res chain seq x y z
N MET A 1 -13.45 -7.98 23.06
CA MET A 1 -13.14 -8.90 21.97
C MET A 1 -11.75 -8.59 21.42
N ASN A 2 -10.85 -9.59 21.46
CA ASN A 2 -9.49 -9.44 20.95
C ASN A 2 -9.44 -9.78 19.46
N ASP A 3 -10.19 -9.05 18.65
CA ASP A 3 -10.09 -9.26 17.22
C ASP A 3 -8.85 -8.54 16.65
N ILE A 4 -8.43 -9.00 15.50
CA ILE A 4 -7.24 -8.44 14.83
C ILE A 4 -7.46 -6.98 14.42
N LEU A 5 -8.66 -6.61 14.05
CA LEU A 5 -8.97 -5.23 13.65
C LEU A 5 -8.74 -4.27 14.81
N SER A 6 -9.19 -4.63 16.03
CA SER A 6 -8.94 -3.80 17.22
C SER A 6 -7.46 -3.62 17.48
N LYS A 7 -6.66 -4.67 17.32
CA LYS A 7 -5.20 -4.60 17.50
C LYS A 7 -4.56 -3.67 16.47
N ILE A 8 -4.98 -3.76 15.23
CA ILE A 8 -4.49 -2.89 14.15
C ILE A 8 -4.84 -1.43 14.44
N LEU A 9 -6.06 -1.14 14.86
CA LEU A 9 -6.51 0.21 15.17
C LEU A 9 -5.74 0.82 16.34
N ILE A 10 -5.50 0.04 17.39
CA ILE A 10 -4.71 0.50 18.55
C ILE A 10 -3.28 0.83 18.11
N ASN A 11 -2.67 -0.04 17.33
CA ASN A 11 -1.32 0.19 16.81
C ASN A 11 -1.27 1.45 15.93
N LYS A 12 -2.27 1.62 15.09
CA LYS A 12 -2.34 2.77 14.18
C LYS A 12 -2.51 4.07 14.96
N ALA A 13 -3.33 4.08 16.00
CA ALA A 13 -3.48 5.24 16.89
C ALA A 13 -2.14 5.62 17.53
N ASN A 14 -1.37 4.63 17.97
CA ASN A 14 -0.05 4.87 18.56
C ASN A 14 0.96 5.40 17.55
N GLU A 15 0.94 4.89 16.32
CA GLU A 15 1.79 5.39 15.24
C GLU A 15 1.50 6.85 14.91
N LEU A 16 0.22 7.21 14.87
CA LEU A 16 -0.21 8.59 14.57
C LEU A 16 0.27 9.57 15.65
N LYS A 17 0.32 9.15 16.91
CA LYS A 17 0.84 9.99 18.00
C LYS A 17 2.33 10.30 17.83
N LYS A 18 3.08 9.40 17.22
CA LYS A 18 4.53 9.56 17.01
C LYS A 18 4.87 10.24 15.70
N LEU A 19 3.89 10.47 14.83
CA LEU A 19 4.12 11.04 13.51
C LEU A 19 4.53 12.50 13.63
N ASP A 20 5.64 12.84 12.98
CA ASP A 20 6.09 14.23 12.88
C ASP A 20 5.29 14.95 11.80
N LYS A 21 4.47 15.90 12.22
CA LYS A 21 3.63 16.69 11.31
C LYS A 21 4.43 17.61 10.40
N ASN A 22 5.70 17.86 10.72
CA ASN A 22 6.55 18.75 9.94
C ASN A 22 7.08 18.10 8.65
N ILE A 23 6.93 16.79 8.50
CA ILE A 23 7.32 16.11 7.25
C ILE A 23 6.32 16.30 6.11
N PHE A 24 5.16 16.87 6.40
CA PHE A 24 4.12 17.15 5.40
C PHE A 24 4.01 18.66 5.14
N PRO A 25 3.65 19.06 3.92
CA PRO A 25 3.34 18.27 2.73
C PRO A 25 4.58 17.80 1.98
N ILE A 26 4.54 16.56 1.47
CA ILE A 26 5.59 16.04 0.61
C ILE A 26 5.36 16.56 -0.81
N LYS A 27 6.43 17.08 -1.42
CA LYS A 27 6.35 17.59 -2.79
C LYS A 27 6.16 16.44 -3.78
N ARG A 28 5.05 16.44 -4.51
CA ARG A 28 4.79 15.43 -5.52
C ARG A 28 5.64 15.70 -6.76
N GLN A 29 6.38 14.68 -7.20
CA GLN A 29 7.16 14.77 -8.42
C GLN A 29 6.31 14.50 -9.66
N ASN A 30 5.40 13.53 -9.57
CA ASN A 30 4.49 13.17 -10.64
C ASN A 30 3.06 13.14 -10.12
N HIS A 31 2.12 13.64 -10.92
CA HIS A 31 0.71 13.58 -10.59
C HIS A 31 0.00 12.60 -11.53
N TYR A 32 -0.51 11.51 -10.93
CA TYR A 32 -1.35 10.54 -11.63
C TYR A 32 -2.75 10.60 -11.04
N ASP A 33 -3.75 10.66 -11.90
CA ASP A 33 -5.15 10.79 -11.47
C ASP A 33 -5.76 9.42 -11.28
N PHE A 34 -5.88 9.01 -10.03
CA PHE A 34 -6.46 7.72 -9.64
C PHE A 34 -7.91 7.58 -10.13
N PHE A 35 -8.70 8.64 -9.99
CA PHE A 35 -10.09 8.64 -10.41
C PHE A 35 -10.20 8.38 -11.92
N GLN A 36 -9.40 9.07 -12.72
CA GLN A 36 -9.41 8.90 -14.18
C GLN A 36 -8.92 7.51 -14.59
N ALA A 37 -7.96 6.94 -13.86
CA ALA A 37 -7.48 5.59 -14.13
C ALA A 37 -8.57 4.53 -13.99
N LEU A 38 -9.55 4.76 -13.11
CA LEU A 38 -10.67 3.83 -12.88
C LEU A 38 -11.91 4.16 -13.70
N LYS A 39 -11.91 5.30 -14.39
CA LYS A 39 -13.07 5.75 -15.19
C LYS A 39 -13.03 5.12 -16.57
N SER A 40 -13.67 3.99 -16.71
CA SER A 40 -13.72 3.21 -17.96
C SER A 40 -15.05 2.49 -18.06
N ASP A 41 -15.47 2.21 -19.30
CA ASP A 41 -16.63 1.36 -19.57
C ASP A 41 -16.37 -0.12 -19.32
N LYS A 42 -15.10 -0.47 -19.07
CA LYS A 42 -14.66 -1.82 -18.76
C LYS A 42 -14.45 -1.99 -17.27
N ILE A 43 -14.36 -3.24 -16.81
CA ILE A 43 -13.96 -3.55 -15.44
C ILE A 43 -12.55 -3.03 -15.20
N SER A 44 -12.40 -2.21 -14.18
CA SER A 44 -11.10 -1.72 -13.74
C SER A 44 -10.52 -2.64 -12.68
N ILE A 45 -9.21 -2.87 -12.75
CA ILE A 45 -8.50 -3.74 -11.82
C ILE A 45 -7.55 -2.91 -10.96
N ILE A 46 -7.74 -3.00 -9.65
CA ILE A 46 -6.78 -2.49 -8.66
C ILE A 46 -5.99 -3.69 -8.15
N ALA A 47 -4.71 -3.75 -8.48
CA ALA A 47 -3.83 -4.82 -8.03
C ALA A 47 -3.11 -4.40 -6.75
N GLU A 48 -3.02 -5.29 -5.77
CA GLU A 48 -2.48 -4.97 -4.46
C GLU A 48 -1.10 -5.58 -4.23
N VAL A 49 -0.17 -4.74 -3.79
CA VAL A 49 1.15 -5.17 -3.32
C VAL A 49 1.06 -5.41 -1.82
N LYS A 50 1.08 -6.67 -1.42
CA LYS A 50 0.95 -7.11 -0.03
C LYS A 50 1.90 -8.27 0.25
N PHE A 51 2.77 -8.12 1.26
CA PHE A 51 3.79 -9.13 1.59
C PHE A 51 3.35 -10.12 2.65
N LYS A 52 2.47 -9.68 3.56
CA LYS A 52 2.04 -10.45 4.72
C LYS A 52 0.67 -9.97 5.16
N SER A 53 -0.11 -10.86 5.75
CA SER A 53 -1.35 -10.47 6.44
C SER A 53 -1.54 -11.31 7.69
N PRO A 54 -2.33 -10.82 8.66
CA PRO A 54 -2.61 -11.60 9.88
C PRO A 54 -3.28 -12.95 9.61
N SER A 55 -4.12 -13.02 8.57
CA SER A 55 -4.85 -14.24 8.23
C SER A 55 -4.03 -15.23 7.40
N GLU A 56 -3.19 -14.75 6.50
CA GLU A 56 -2.47 -15.58 5.54
C GLU A 56 -1.01 -15.81 5.90
N GLY A 57 -0.46 -15.00 6.81
CA GLY A 57 0.96 -15.01 7.13
C GLY A 57 1.78 -14.42 5.99
N LEU A 58 3.01 -14.90 5.82
CA LEU A 58 3.93 -14.40 4.81
C LEU A 58 3.48 -14.84 3.42
N ILE A 59 3.31 -13.87 2.51
CA ILE A 59 2.88 -14.09 1.13
C ILE A 59 4.09 -14.09 0.19
N TYR A 60 4.93 -13.06 0.30
CA TYR A 60 6.17 -12.93 -0.47
C TYR A 60 7.35 -12.75 0.46
N LYS A 61 8.46 -13.41 0.15
CA LYS A 61 9.70 -13.30 0.90
C LYS A 61 10.80 -12.76 -0.03
N ASN A 62 11.43 -11.66 0.41
CA ASN A 62 12.59 -11.06 -0.28
C ASN A 62 12.34 -10.68 -1.76
N ILE A 63 11.12 -10.25 -2.07
CA ILE A 63 10.79 -9.73 -3.41
C ILE A 63 10.67 -8.22 -3.33
N ASP A 64 11.29 -7.54 -4.30
CA ASP A 64 11.21 -6.09 -4.42
C ASP A 64 9.76 -5.67 -4.75
N PRO A 65 9.13 -4.80 -3.95
CA PRO A 65 7.78 -4.32 -4.24
C PRO A 65 7.66 -3.63 -5.59
N LEU A 66 8.70 -2.94 -6.04
CA LEU A 66 8.69 -2.31 -7.37
C LEU A 66 8.56 -3.37 -8.47
N LYS A 67 9.23 -4.50 -8.33
CA LYS A 67 9.13 -5.60 -9.30
C LYS A 67 7.71 -6.13 -9.39
N ILE A 68 7.04 -6.32 -8.25
CA ILE A 68 5.64 -6.78 -8.20
C ILE A 68 4.74 -5.75 -8.90
N ALA A 69 4.92 -4.47 -8.59
CA ALA A 69 4.12 -3.39 -9.17
C ALA A 69 4.29 -3.32 -10.69
N LEU A 70 5.50 -3.47 -11.19
CA LEU A 70 5.77 -3.48 -12.62
C LEU A 70 5.13 -4.68 -13.33
N GLU A 71 5.13 -5.84 -12.70
CA GLU A 71 4.45 -7.02 -13.23
C GLU A 71 2.95 -6.80 -13.32
N TYR A 72 2.34 -6.19 -12.29
CA TYR A 72 0.92 -5.82 -12.33
C TYR A 72 0.61 -4.80 -13.43
N GLN A 73 1.46 -3.80 -13.57
CA GLN A 73 1.30 -2.79 -14.64
C GLN A 73 1.38 -3.43 -16.01
N ASN A 74 2.36 -4.29 -16.23
CA ASN A 74 2.54 -5.00 -17.51
C ASN A 74 1.37 -5.95 -17.80
N ALA A 75 0.75 -6.50 -16.77
CA ALA A 75 -0.42 -7.37 -16.91
C ALA A 75 -1.73 -6.60 -17.17
N GLY A 76 -1.70 -5.26 -17.10
CA GLY A 76 -2.86 -4.43 -17.42
C GLY A 76 -3.64 -3.89 -16.22
N ALA A 77 -3.07 -3.88 -15.02
CA ALA A 77 -3.72 -3.26 -13.87
C ALA A 77 -3.94 -1.77 -14.11
N ASP A 78 -5.11 -1.27 -13.75
CA ASP A 78 -5.46 0.14 -13.92
C ASP A 78 -4.93 1.01 -12.76
N ALA A 79 -4.80 0.42 -11.59
CA ALA A 79 -4.26 1.08 -10.42
C ALA A 79 -3.56 0.06 -9.52
N ILE A 80 -2.69 0.54 -8.64
CA ILE A 80 -1.95 -0.30 -7.71
C ILE A 80 -2.21 0.19 -6.29
N SER A 81 -2.63 -0.74 -5.43
CA SER A 81 -2.77 -0.52 -3.99
C SER A 81 -1.51 -1.02 -3.30
N ILE A 82 -0.95 -0.22 -2.42
CA ILE A 82 0.29 -0.56 -1.72
C ILE A 82 0.01 -0.62 -0.22
N ILE A 83 0.16 -1.79 0.37
CA ILE A 83 0.02 -1.96 1.81
C ILE A 83 1.30 -1.46 2.48
N SER A 84 1.17 -0.41 3.26
CA SER A 84 2.30 0.27 3.89
C SER A 84 2.44 -0.01 5.39
N ASP A 85 1.48 -0.69 6.00
CA ASP A 85 1.54 -1.04 7.42
C ASP A 85 2.71 -1.99 7.68
N SER A 86 3.58 -1.66 8.64
CA SER A 86 4.77 -2.46 8.93
C SER A 86 4.51 -3.63 9.88
N LYS A 87 3.77 -3.39 10.96
CA LYS A 87 3.62 -4.36 12.05
C LYS A 87 2.83 -5.61 11.65
N PHE A 88 1.69 -5.44 10.98
CA PHE A 88 0.78 -6.53 10.67
C PHE A 88 0.91 -7.04 9.24
N PHE A 89 1.41 -6.21 8.34
CA PHE A 89 1.45 -6.50 6.90
C PHE A 89 2.85 -6.48 6.31
N ASN A 90 3.86 -6.23 7.13
CA ASN A 90 5.26 -6.18 6.70
C ASN A 90 5.52 -5.20 5.56
N GLY A 91 4.75 -4.11 5.52
CA GLY A 91 4.88 -3.05 4.54
C GLY A 91 5.84 -1.95 4.99
N ASP A 92 5.97 -0.93 4.15
CA ASP A 92 6.77 0.25 4.45
C ASP A 92 6.22 1.42 3.63
N VAL A 93 6.08 2.59 4.25
CA VAL A 93 5.59 3.79 3.56
C VAL A 93 6.50 4.21 2.39
N LYS A 94 7.78 3.89 2.44
CA LYS A 94 8.72 4.20 1.36
C LYS A 94 8.36 3.50 0.05
N TYR A 95 7.66 2.37 0.09
CA TYR A 95 7.24 1.65 -1.11
C TYR A 95 6.33 2.48 -2.00
N ILE A 96 5.51 3.35 -1.39
CA ILE A 96 4.62 4.25 -2.15
C ILE A 96 5.45 5.16 -3.06
N GLN A 97 6.51 5.74 -2.52
CA GLN A 97 7.38 6.63 -3.27
C GLN A 97 8.20 5.89 -4.33
N GLU A 98 8.69 4.71 -4.00
CA GLU A 98 9.48 3.89 -4.93
C GLU A 98 8.66 3.43 -6.13
N ILE A 99 7.38 3.07 -5.91
CA ILE A 99 6.51 2.55 -6.96
C ILE A 99 5.91 3.67 -7.80
N ARG A 100 5.65 4.81 -7.19
CA ARG A 100 5.09 5.96 -7.88
C ARG A 100 6.08 6.57 -8.87
#